data_6da7fbcb00a64182e8b36a78f3375890
#
_entry.id   6da7fbcb00a64182e8b36a78f3375890
#
_cell.length_a   1.000
_cell.length_b   1.000
_cell.length_c   1.000
_cell.angle_alpha   90.00
_cell.angle_beta   90.00
_cell.angle_gamma   90.00
#
_symmetry.space_group_name_H-M   'P 1'
#
loop_
_entity.id
_entity.type
_entity.pdbx_description
1 polymer ?
#
loop_
_entity_poly.entity_id
_entity_poly.type
_entity_poly.pdbx_seq_one_letter_code
_entity_poly.pdbx_strand_id
1 'polypeptide(L)' 'ESSYYNNLGGLVKEYMSTNLMTVNVHDTLSNVADKFIKSRYRRFPVMEGEKLVGQISRRDVLRAIDQLSKEEQSS' A
#
# COMPACT_ATOMS: atom_id res chain seq x y z
N GLU A 1 19.66 -7.19 -26.11
CA GLU A 1 19.22 -6.76 -24.84
C GLU A 1 17.98 -5.91 -24.89
N SER A 2 18.06 -4.61 -25.04
CA SER A 2 16.88 -3.79 -25.09
C SER A 2 15.99 -4.14 -26.27
N SER A 3 16.56 -4.60 -27.36
CA SER A 3 15.76 -4.98 -28.54
C SER A 3 14.92 -6.22 -28.27
N TYR A 4 15.40 -7.13 -27.42
CA TYR A 4 14.61 -8.30 -27.04
C TYR A 4 13.34 -7.87 -26.30
N TYR A 5 13.47 -7.00 -25.32
CA TYR A 5 12.32 -6.54 -24.54
C TYR A 5 11.38 -5.67 -25.37
N ASN A 6 11.93 -4.91 -26.31
CA ASN A 6 11.10 -4.08 -27.18
C ASN A 6 10.20 -4.90 -28.09
N ASN A 7 10.62 -6.13 -28.40
CA ASN A 7 9.86 -7.00 -29.28
C ASN A 7 8.77 -7.80 -28.57
N LEU A 8 8.68 -7.72 -27.23
CA LEU A 8 7.67 -8.45 -26.50
C LEU A 8 6.27 -7.91 -26.75
N GLY A 9 6.14 -6.65 -27.12
CA GLY A 9 4.86 -6.07 -27.46
C GLY A 9 3.95 -5.89 -26.27
N GLY A 10 2.80 -5.32 -26.53
CA GLY A 10 1.78 -5.07 -25.52
C GLY A 10 2.05 -3.79 -24.72
N LEU A 11 0.98 -3.25 -24.17
CA LEU A 11 1.05 -2.05 -23.36
C LEU A 11 0.80 -2.42 -21.90
N VAL A 12 1.40 -1.67 -21.00
CA VAL A 12 1.22 -1.90 -19.57
C VAL A 12 -0.26 -1.96 -19.18
N LYS A 13 -1.08 -1.09 -19.78
CA LYS A 13 -2.52 -1.07 -19.49
C LYS A 13 -3.24 -2.37 -19.78
N GLU A 14 -2.69 -3.21 -20.66
CA GLU A 14 -3.29 -4.50 -21.01
C GLU A 14 -3.00 -5.57 -19.98
N TYR A 15 -1.97 -5.38 -19.19
CA TYR A 15 -1.50 -6.40 -18.25
C TYR A 15 -1.60 -5.97 -16.79
N MET A 16 -1.83 -4.68 -16.54
CA MET A 16 -1.92 -4.18 -15.17
C MET A 16 -3.21 -4.64 -14.50
N SER A 17 -3.16 -4.76 -13.19
CA SER A 17 -4.36 -5.02 -12.40
C SER A 17 -5.12 -3.72 -12.19
N THR A 18 -6.44 -3.75 -12.41
CA THR A 18 -7.30 -2.61 -12.16
C THR A 18 -8.00 -2.68 -10.81
N ASN A 19 -7.96 -3.84 -10.17
CA ASN A 19 -8.56 -4.04 -8.85
C ASN A 19 -7.52 -3.85 -7.76
N LEU A 20 -6.91 -2.68 -7.73
CA LEU A 20 -5.91 -2.36 -6.72
C LEU A 20 -6.59 -1.96 -5.43
N MET A 21 -6.17 -2.58 -4.34
CA MET A 21 -6.56 -2.11 -3.02
C MET A 21 -5.70 -0.91 -2.68
N THR A 22 -6.35 0.18 -2.35
CA THR A 22 -5.66 1.39 -1.92
C THR A 22 -6.14 1.76 -0.53
N VAL A 23 -5.40 2.63 0.13
CA VAL A 23 -5.82 3.21 1.40
C VAL A 23 -5.86 4.72 1.24
N ASN A 24 -6.69 5.35 2.03
CA ASN A 24 -6.81 6.81 2.03
C ASN A 24 -5.90 7.38 3.10
N VAL A 25 -5.35 8.56 2.85
CA VAL A 25 -4.45 9.22 3.80
C VAL A 25 -5.12 9.48 5.14
N HIS A 26 -6.45 9.54 5.18
CA HIS A 26 -7.22 9.75 6.41
C HIS A 26 -7.73 8.45 7.04
N ASP A 27 -7.39 7.30 6.48
CA ASP A 27 -7.78 6.02 7.09
C ASP A 27 -7.04 5.84 8.43
N THR A 28 -7.70 5.16 9.36
CA THR A 28 -7.06 4.85 10.63
C THR A 28 -6.08 3.71 10.47
N LEU A 29 -5.11 3.64 11.38
CA LEU A 29 -4.16 2.53 11.39
C LEU A 29 -4.86 1.20 11.57
N SER A 30 -5.93 1.17 12.37
CA SER A 30 -6.73 -0.05 12.57
C SER A 30 -7.32 -0.55 11.27
N ASN A 31 -7.90 0.35 10.48
CA ASN A 31 -8.50 -0.01 9.20
C ASN A 31 -7.46 -0.51 8.22
N VAL A 32 -6.31 0.14 8.17
CA VAL A 32 -5.23 -0.25 7.27
C VAL A 32 -4.64 -1.59 7.69
N ALA A 33 -4.45 -1.80 8.99
CA ALA A 33 -3.97 -3.08 9.52
C ALA A 33 -4.92 -4.22 9.15
N ASP A 34 -6.23 -3.97 9.26
CA ASP A 34 -7.23 -4.96 8.89
C ASP A 34 -7.13 -5.33 7.41
N LYS A 35 -6.89 -4.35 6.55
CA LYS A 35 -6.71 -4.61 5.12
C LYS A 35 -5.48 -5.48 4.85
N PHE A 36 -4.39 -5.25 5.59
CA PHE A 36 -3.20 -6.09 5.45
C PHE A 36 -3.45 -7.51 5.92
N ILE A 37 -4.20 -7.68 7.00
CA ILE A 37 -4.52 -9.01 7.52
C ILE A 37 -5.36 -9.78 6.53
N LYS A 38 -6.31 -9.13 5.88
CA LYS A 38 -7.26 -9.76 4.97
C LYS A 38 -6.73 -9.92 3.54
N SER A 39 -5.57 -9.39 3.25
CA SER A 39 -5.01 -9.42 1.91
C SER A 39 -3.63 -10.02 1.92
N ARG A 40 -3.10 -10.27 0.72
CA ARG A 40 -1.73 -10.77 0.57
C ARG A 40 -0.74 -9.67 0.28
N TYR A 41 -1.22 -8.45 0.21
CA TYR A 41 -0.38 -7.31 -0.14
C TYR A 41 0.53 -6.95 1.02
N ARG A 42 1.73 -6.52 0.69
CA ARG A 42 2.69 -6.04 1.68
C ARG A 42 2.74 -4.53 1.72
N ARG A 43 2.19 -3.89 0.71
CA ARG A 43 2.18 -2.43 0.58
C ARG A 43 0.88 -2.02 -0.09
N PHE A 44 0.41 -0.85 0.29
CA PHE A 44 -0.73 -0.23 -0.37
C PHE A 44 -0.36 1.16 -0.82
N PRO A 45 -0.80 1.56 -2.01
CA PRO A 45 -0.74 2.97 -2.40
C PRO A 45 -1.64 3.79 -1.48
N VAL A 46 -1.17 4.96 -1.08
CA VAL A 46 -1.93 5.88 -0.23
C VAL A 46 -2.46 7.00 -1.10
N MET A 47 -3.75 7.20 -1.06
CA MET A 47 -4.45 8.17 -1.90
C MET A 47 -5.00 9.31 -1.07
N GLU A 48 -5.05 10.48 -1.68
CA GLU A 48 -5.80 11.61 -1.17
C GLU A 48 -6.73 12.04 -2.28
N GLY A 49 -8.00 11.64 -2.18
CA GLY A 49 -8.91 11.73 -3.30
C GLY A 49 -8.42 10.87 -4.45
N GLU A 50 -8.21 11.46 -5.60
CA GLU A 50 -7.71 10.75 -6.78
C GLU A 50 -6.20 10.83 -6.93
N LYS A 51 -5.53 11.50 -5.99
CA LYS A 51 -4.09 11.73 -6.08
C LYS A 51 -3.32 10.71 -5.26
N LEU A 52 -2.32 10.10 -5.88
CA LEU A 52 -1.40 9.21 -5.18
C LEU A 52 -0.40 10.08 -4.40
N VAL A 53 -0.39 9.94 -3.08
CA VAL A 53 0.49 10.74 -2.22
C VAL A 53 1.62 9.94 -1.59
N GLY A 54 1.56 8.61 -1.66
CA GLY A 54 2.65 7.79 -1.12
C GLY A 54 2.28 6.33 -1.09
N GLN A 55 2.99 5.58 -0.27
CA GLN A 55 2.68 4.18 -0.04
C GLN A 55 2.94 3.84 1.42
N ILE A 56 2.28 2.82 1.92
CA ILE A 56 2.48 2.35 3.28
C ILE A 56 2.68 0.84 3.24
N SER A 57 3.65 0.35 3.98
CA SER A 57 3.93 -1.08 4.05
C SER A 57 3.32 -1.66 5.33
N ARG A 58 3.14 -2.99 5.32
CA ARG A 58 2.71 -3.72 6.50
C ARG A 58 3.62 -3.43 7.69
N ARG A 59 4.93 -3.37 7.43
CA ARG A 59 5.92 -3.08 8.45
C ARG A 59 5.75 -1.70 9.05
N ASP A 60 5.44 -0.70 8.22
CA ASP A 60 5.21 0.66 8.69
C ASP A 60 4.03 0.72 9.65
N VAL A 61 2.94 0.02 9.32
CA VAL A 61 1.75 -0.01 10.15
C VAL A 61 2.05 -0.67 11.49
N LEU A 62 2.74 -1.81 11.47
CA LEU A 62 3.08 -2.51 12.70
C LEU A 62 3.98 -1.66 13.61
N ARG A 63 4.92 -0.95 13.00
CA ARG A 63 5.80 -0.06 13.74
C ARG A 63 5.03 1.09 14.39
N ALA A 64 4.08 1.67 13.64
CA ALA A 64 3.27 2.77 14.16
C ALA A 64 2.38 2.31 15.32
N ILE A 65 1.78 1.13 15.19
CA ILE A 65 0.93 0.57 16.25
C ILE A 65 1.76 0.30 17.51
N ASP A 66 2.95 -0.25 17.35
CA ASP A 66 3.84 -0.51 18.47
C ASP A 66 4.21 0.76 19.19
N GLN A 67 4.51 1.82 18.44
CA GLN A 67 4.85 3.10 19.02
C GLN A 67 3.68 3.71 19.80
N LEU A 68 2.49 3.63 19.26
CA LEU A 68 1.30 4.14 19.95
C LEU A 68 1.03 3.37 21.25
N SER A 69 1.21 2.05 21.22
CA SER A 69 1.06 1.24 22.43
C SER A 69 2.02 1.65 23.51
N LYS A 70 3.25 1.95 23.15
CA LYS A 70 4.26 2.40 24.12
C LYS A 70 3.91 3.75 24.72
N GLU A 71 3.36 4.65 23.89
CA GLU A 71 2.94 5.95 24.38
C GLU A 71 1.80 5.83 25.39
N GLU A 72 0.85 4.95 25.14
CA GLU A 72 -0.23 4.70 26.07
C GLU A 72 0.28 4.12 27.39
N GLN A 73 1.24 3.22 27.32
CA GLN A 73 1.80 2.59 28.52
C GLN A 73 2.62 3.56 29.35
N SER A 74 3.20 4.56 28.74
CA SER A 74 4.06 5.52 29.44
C SER A 74 3.27 6.65 30.10
N SER A 75 2.00 6.74 29.80
CA SER A 75 1.16 7.75 30.44
C SER A 75 0.37 7.14 31.59
#